data_6ee49975a149355e314713b9c3ae00e5
#
_entry.id   6ee49975a149355e314713b9c3ae00e5
#
_cell.length_a   1.000
_cell.length_b   1.000
_cell.length_c   1.000
_cell.angle_alpha   90.00
_cell.angle_beta   90.00
_cell.angle_gamma   90.00
#
_symmetry.space_group_name_H-M   'P 1'
#
loop_
_entity.id
_entity.type
_entity.pdbx_description
1 polymer ?
#
loop_
_entity_poly.entity_id
_entity_poly.type
_entity_poly.pdbx_seq_one_letter_code
_entity_poly.pdbx_strand_id
1 'polypeptide(L)'
;VGESAKEFHTGIHAHLCEHKDEVSFCLQNYKKRPAEFLEEMGILGPNLLTAHNVMLSDHDIALMAERGVKMIHCPRANLANHGFPKAPQILEAGASLGLGCDGAASSNLDIFDEMKVLRYAMMAYWGLPSFNPVVMTCPTLLKMASQGGANALGHGDILGSVEEGKKADLILLNIDQPHITPSQNLVNTIVDAANGHDVTDSIINGKIVMKNREVLTLDEERIRFEAEKHMNDIIKRAY
;
A
#
# COMPACT_ATOMS: atom_id res chain seq x y z
N VAL A 1 22.51 9.14 0.71
CA VAL A 1 21.35 8.51 0.06
C VAL A 1 20.92 9.29 -1.17
N GLY A 2 20.62 10.61 -1.06
CA GLY A 2 20.18 11.41 -2.20
C GLY A 2 21.20 11.49 -3.34
N GLU A 3 22.48 11.61 -3.02
CA GLU A 3 23.57 11.59 -4.02
C GLU A 3 23.68 10.23 -4.70
N SER A 4 23.66 9.14 -3.93
CA SER A 4 23.69 7.78 -4.48
C SER A 4 22.49 7.49 -5.38
N ALA A 5 21.29 7.94 -5.00
CA ALA A 5 20.10 7.77 -5.85
C ALA A 5 20.24 8.49 -7.19
N LYS A 6 20.84 9.67 -7.21
CA LYS A 6 21.16 10.40 -8.45
C LYS A 6 22.23 9.69 -9.29
N GLU A 7 23.31 9.24 -8.65
CA GLU A 7 24.42 8.53 -9.28
C GLU A 7 23.97 7.22 -9.95
N PHE A 8 23.10 6.44 -9.27
CA PHE A 8 22.62 5.16 -9.77
C PHE A 8 21.29 5.25 -10.54
N HIS A 9 20.77 6.47 -10.76
CA HIS A 9 19.48 6.69 -11.45
C HIS A 9 18.34 5.86 -10.85
N THR A 10 18.25 5.78 -9.53
CA THR A 10 17.24 4.99 -8.80
C THR A 10 16.38 5.86 -7.91
N GLY A 11 15.23 5.33 -7.48
CA GLY A 11 14.38 5.96 -6.47
C GLY A 11 14.90 5.76 -5.05
N ILE A 12 14.30 6.51 -4.12
CA ILE A 12 14.48 6.35 -2.68
C ILE A 12 13.18 5.81 -2.10
N HIS A 13 13.25 4.77 -1.28
CA HIS A 13 12.13 4.28 -0.51
C HIS A 13 12.43 4.45 0.98
N ALA A 14 11.53 5.12 1.71
CA ALA A 14 11.72 5.40 3.13
C ALA A 14 10.37 5.38 3.89
N HIS A 15 10.41 5.01 5.18
CA HIS A 15 9.33 5.30 6.10
C HIS A 15 9.29 6.82 6.36
N LEU A 16 8.11 7.42 6.41
CA LEU A 16 7.97 8.85 6.70
C LEU A 16 6.69 9.12 7.48
N CYS A 17 6.84 9.87 8.58
CA CYS A 17 5.74 10.27 9.43
C CYS A 17 4.87 9.08 9.86
N GLU A 18 5.49 7.96 10.18
CA GLU A 18 4.79 6.78 10.69
C GLU A 18 4.35 6.99 12.13
N HIS A 19 5.26 7.42 12.99
CA HIS A 19 5.05 7.54 14.42
C HIS A 19 5.27 8.98 14.93
N LYS A 20 4.54 9.35 15.99
CA LYS A 20 4.68 10.67 16.63
C LYS A 20 6.10 10.96 17.13
N ASP A 21 6.85 9.93 17.51
CA ASP A 21 8.19 10.11 18.04
C ASP A 21 9.18 10.54 16.96
N GLU A 22 9.01 10.08 15.71
CA GLU A 22 9.76 10.57 14.55
C GLU A 22 9.55 12.08 14.36
N VAL A 23 8.27 12.50 14.37
CA VAL A 23 7.93 13.92 14.24
C VAL A 23 8.50 14.73 15.41
N SER A 24 8.37 14.22 16.64
CA SER A 24 8.90 14.88 17.84
C SER A 24 10.42 14.99 17.79
N PHE A 25 11.12 13.94 17.37
CA PHE A 25 12.58 13.93 17.21
C PHE A 25 13.03 15.00 16.20
N CYS A 26 12.40 15.07 15.03
CA CYS A 26 12.73 16.06 14.00
C CYS A 26 12.48 17.49 14.49
N LEU A 27 11.35 17.74 15.16
CA LEU A 27 11.04 19.06 15.72
C LEU A 27 12.05 19.48 16.81
N GLN A 28 12.43 18.56 17.68
CA GLN A 28 13.40 18.83 18.75
C GLN A 28 14.82 19.11 18.24
N ASN A 29 15.29 18.29 17.30
CA ASN A 29 16.67 18.34 16.85
C ASN A 29 16.91 19.29 15.67
N TYR A 30 15.95 19.36 14.73
CA TYR A 30 16.10 20.12 13.48
C TYR A 30 15.15 21.31 13.37
N LYS A 31 14.21 21.50 14.34
CA LYS A 31 13.19 22.56 14.34
C LYS A 31 12.28 22.52 13.10
N LYS A 32 12.14 21.36 12.49
CA LYS A 32 11.36 21.08 11.27
C LYS A 32 10.60 19.78 11.40
N ARG A 33 9.51 19.66 10.68
CA ARG A 33 8.84 18.39 10.51
C ARG A 33 9.63 17.48 9.54
N PRO A 34 9.41 16.16 9.55
CA PRO A 34 10.16 15.23 8.69
C PRO A 34 10.12 15.61 7.19
N ALA A 35 8.95 15.99 6.66
CA ALA A 35 8.83 16.38 5.25
C ALA A 35 9.61 17.68 4.95
N GLU A 36 9.51 18.69 5.81
CA GLU A 36 10.24 19.96 5.68
C GLU A 36 11.78 19.74 5.75
N PHE A 37 12.21 18.81 6.60
CA PHE A 37 13.62 18.44 6.72
C PHE A 37 14.14 17.76 5.43
N LEU A 38 13.37 16.85 4.85
CA LEU A 38 13.72 16.22 3.58
C LEU A 38 13.72 17.22 2.41
N GLU A 39 12.83 18.21 2.44
CA GLU A 39 12.83 19.31 1.46
C GLU A 39 14.13 20.12 1.52
N GLU A 40 14.55 20.52 2.72
CA GLU A 40 15.83 21.26 2.91
C GLU A 40 17.04 20.45 2.43
N MET A 41 17.01 19.11 2.63
CA MET A 41 18.07 18.22 2.16
C MET A 41 18.01 17.97 0.64
N GLY A 42 17.04 18.51 -0.09
CA GLY A 42 16.86 18.29 -1.52
C GLY A 42 16.53 16.84 -1.90
N ILE A 43 15.89 16.10 -0.97
CA ILE A 43 15.48 14.70 -1.16
C ILE A 43 14.00 14.60 -1.53
N LEU A 44 13.18 15.57 -1.10
CA LEU A 44 11.75 15.58 -1.36
C LEU A 44 11.48 15.79 -2.85
N GLY A 45 10.85 14.81 -3.50
CA GLY A 45 10.59 14.90 -4.95
C GLY A 45 10.01 13.62 -5.55
N PRO A 46 9.82 13.58 -6.88
CA PRO A 46 9.13 12.50 -7.57
C PRO A 46 9.87 11.15 -7.55
N ASN A 47 11.14 11.14 -7.16
CA ASN A 47 11.94 9.92 -6.99
C ASN A 47 11.86 9.36 -5.57
N LEU A 48 11.16 10.05 -4.65
CA LEU A 48 10.94 9.57 -3.29
C LEU A 48 9.59 8.84 -3.19
N LEU A 49 9.65 7.60 -2.73
CA LEU A 49 8.51 6.79 -2.30
C LEU A 49 8.50 6.74 -0.77
N THR A 50 7.42 7.21 -0.16
CA THR A 50 7.25 7.18 1.30
C THR A 50 6.20 6.16 1.72
N ALA A 51 6.55 5.36 2.72
CA ALA A 51 5.60 4.44 3.36
C ALA A 51 4.96 5.10 4.59
N HIS A 52 3.75 4.67 4.93
CA HIS A 52 2.93 5.01 6.08
C HIS A 52 2.22 6.36 6.00
N ASN A 53 2.91 7.48 6.12
CA ASN A 53 2.35 8.83 5.98
C ASN A 53 1.22 9.17 6.98
N VAL A 54 1.24 8.58 8.18
CA VAL A 54 0.16 8.68 9.19
C VAL A 54 0.13 10.05 9.86
N MET A 55 1.30 10.55 10.27
CA MET A 55 1.44 11.77 11.09
C MET A 55 1.67 13.04 10.25
N LEU A 56 1.26 13.04 8.97
CA LEU A 56 1.37 14.22 8.13
C LEU A 56 0.44 15.34 8.63
N SER A 57 0.97 16.56 8.69
CA SER A 57 0.16 17.78 8.80
C SER A 57 -0.43 18.15 7.42
N ASP A 58 -1.38 19.08 7.40
CA ASP A 58 -1.95 19.58 6.14
C ASP A 58 -0.87 20.29 5.29
N HIS A 59 0.09 20.95 5.96
CA HIS A 59 1.25 21.53 5.30
C HIS A 59 2.17 20.48 4.68
N ASP A 60 2.47 19.38 5.40
CA ASP A 60 3.26 18.27 4.85
C ASP A 60 2.60 17.67 3.62
N ILE A 61 1.27 17.47 3.67
CA ILE A 61 0.49 16.93 2.53
C ILE A 61 0.60 17.85 1.32
N ALA A 62 0.39 19.16 1.50
CA ALA A 62 0.49 20.12 0.41
C ALA A 62 1.91 20.17 -0.19
N LEU A 63 2.93 20.20 0.66
CA LEU A 63 4.33 20.19 0.25
C LEU A 63 4.69 18.92 -0.54
N MET A 64 4.35 17.76 0.00
CA MET A 64 4.64 16.47 -0.64
C MET A 64 3.90 16.30 -1.97
N ALA A 65 2.64 16.77 -2.04
CA ALA A 65 1.86 16.77 -3.28
C ALA A 65 2.51 17.70 -4.35
N GLU A 66 2.89 18.92 -3.97
CA GLU A 66 3.57 19.89 -4.84
C GLU A 66 4.88 19.34 -5.40
N ARG A 67 5.65 18.62 -4.59
CA ARG A 67 6.92 18.00 -4.98
C ARG A 67 6.76 16.67 -5.72
N GLY A 68 5.52 16.17 -5.88
CA GLY A 68 5.25 14.92 -6.59
C GLY A 68 5.76 13.67 -5.86
N VAL A 69 5.86 13.73 -4.52
CA VAL A 69 6.25 12.59 -3.70
C VAL A 69 5.22 11.47 -3.86
N LYS A 70 5.70 10.25 -4.01
CA LYS A 70 4.87 9.06 -4.12
C LYS A 70 4.62 8.48 -2.75
N MET A 71 3.36 8.23 -2.41
CA MET A 71 2.96 7.77 -1.08
C MET A 71 2.33 6.39 -1.15
N ILE A 72 2.72 5.52 -0.22
CA ILE A 72 2.08 4.22 0.04
C ILE A 72 1.59 4.22 1.48
N HIS A 73 0.38 3.77 1.69
CA HIS A 73 -0.17 3.54 3.01
C HIS A 73 -0.35 2.05 3.29
N CYS A 74 -0.07 1.64 4.53
CA CYS A 74 -0.19 0.26 5.00
C CYS A 74 -1.28 0.19 6.09
N PRO A 75 -2.56 0.10 5.72
CA PRO A 75 -3.69 0.30 6.64
C PRO A 75 -3.67 -0.58 7.87
N ARG A 76 -3.47 -1.88 7.73
CA ARG A 76 -3.50 -2.81 8.86
C ARG A 76 -2.37 -2.57 9.85
N ALA A 77 -1.15 -2.42 9.34
CA ALA A 77 0.01 -2.17 10.17
C ALA A 77 -0.14 -0.84 10.95
N ASN A 78 -0.55 0.22 10.26
CA ASN A 78 -0.66 1.53 10.88
C ASN A 78 -1.84 1.64 11.84
N LEU A 79 -3.02 1.11 11.48
CA LEU A 79 -4.20 1.17 12.34
C LEU A 79 -3.98 0.48 13.69
N ALA A 80 -3.26 -0.65 13.68
CA ALA A 80 -2.96 -1.40 14.89
C ALA A 80 -1.98 -0.67 15.84
N ASN A 81 -1.06 0.14 15.29
CA ASN A 81 0.09 0.66 16.04
C ASN A 81 0.16 2.19 16.11
N HIS A 82 -0.22 2.91 15.06
CA HIS A 82 0.11 4.33 14.89
C HIS A 82 -1.09 5.23 14.61
N GLY A 83 -2.23 4.67 14.24
CA GLY A 83 -3.47 5.40 13.98
C GLY A 83 -3.81 5.55 12.50
N PHE A 84 -4.56 6.61 12.18
CA PHE A 84 -5.16 6.80 10.86
C PHE A 84 -4.39 7.81 10.01
N PRO A 85 -4.19 7.53 8.71
CA PRO A 85 -3.70 8.51 7.76
C PRO A 85 -4.80 9.51 7.41
N LYS A 86 -4.38 10.66 6.89
CA LYS A 86 -5.27 11.63 6.26
C LYS A 86 -5.49 11.28 4.77
N ALA A 87 -5.86 10.03 4.48
CA ALA A 87 -5.97 9.54 3.10
C ALA A 87 -6.91 10.39 2.21
N PRO A 88 -8.10 10.83 2.66
CA PRO A 88 -8.93 11.72 1.86
C PRO A 88 -8.22 13.03 1.49
N GLN A 89 -7.56 13.68 2.43
CA GLN A 89 -6.85 14.95 2.21
C GLN A 89 -5.65 14.78 1.29
N ILE A 90 -4.92 13.65 1.39
CA ILE A 90 -3.82 13.32 0.47
C ILE A 90 -4.33 13.21 -0.97
N LEU A 91 -5.45 12.51 -1.16
CA LEU A 91 -6.07 12.37 -2.49
C LEU A 91 -6.64 13.70 -3.02
N GLU A 92 -7.27 14.50 -2.16
CA GLU A 92 -7.79 15.84 -2.48
C GLU A 92 -6.66 16.81 -2.89
N ALA A 93 -5.48 16.69 -2.29
CA ALA A 93 -4.29 17.44 -2.69
C ALA A 93 -3.70 16.98 -4.06
N GLY A 94 -4.28 15.96 -4.68
CA GLY A 94 -3.82 15.44 -5.97
C GLY A 94 -2.56 14.57 -5.88
N ALA A 95 -2.16 14.18 -4.67
CA ALA A 95 -1.00 13.32 -4.49
C ALA A 95 -1.26 11.87 -4.92
N SER A 96 -0.22 11.19 -5.38
CA SER A 96 -0.29 9.76 -5.65
C SER A 96 -0.31 8.98 -4.33
N LEU A 97 -1.34 8.20 -4.12
CA LEU A 97 -1.47 7.33 -2.95
C LEU A 97 -1.81 5.90 -3.38
N GLY A 98 -0.94 4.96 -3.04
CA GLY A 98 -1.16 3.54 -3.22
C GLY A 98 -1.33 2.80 -1.90
N LEU A 99 -1.55 1.49 -1.97
CA LEU A 99 -1.65 0.60 -0.82
C LEU A 99 -0.47 -0.36 -0.76
N GLY A 100 -0.06 -0.69 0.45
CA GLY A 100 0.92 -1.73 0.78
C GLY A 100 0.46 -2.50 2.01
N CYS A 101 1.11 -3.64 2.26
CA CYS A 101 0.78 -4.51 3.39
C CYS A 101 1.79 -4.42 4.54
N ASP A 102 2.91 -3.69 4.35
CA ASP A 102 4.05 -3.73 5.28
C ASP A 102 4.68 -5.14 5.39
N GLY A 103 5.37 -5.42 6.47
CA GLY A 103 5.97 -6.72 6.71
C GLY A 103 4.95 -7.80 7.08
N ALA A 104 5.27 -9.06 6.77
CA ALA A 104 4.43 -10.22 7.08
C ALA A 104 4.16 -10.41 8.58
N ALA A 105 4.94 -9.78 9.45
CA ALA A 105 4.69 -9.75 10.90
C ALA A 105 3.49 -8.89 11.28
N SER A 106 3.17 -7.88 10.48
CA SER A 106 2.09 -6.91 10.74
C SER A 106 0.81 -7.23 9.96
N SER A 107 0.89 -8.04 8.91
CA SER A 107 -0.19 -8.25 7.95
C SER A 107 -0.14 -9.68 7.37
N ASN A 108 -1.27 -10.13 6.82
CA ASN A 108 -1.36 -11.36 6.03
C ASN A 108 -0.93 -11.18 4.56
N LEU A 109 -0.38 -10.02 4.19
CA LEU A 109 0.02 -9.65 2.83
C LEU A 109 -1.15 -9.70 1.81
N ASP A 110 -2.38 -9.46 2.27
CA ASP A 110 -3.58 -9.46 1.45
C ASP A 110 -4.05 -8.02 1.20
N ILE A 111 -3.91 -7.55 -0.05
CA ILE A 111 -4.29 -6.19 -0.43
C ILE A 111 -5.82 -5.96 -0.38
N PHE A 112 -6.64 -7.02 -0.48
CA PHE A 112 -8.09 -6.91 -0.30
C PHE A 112 -8.43 -6.53 1.15
N ASP A 113 -7.71 -7.12 2.11
CA ASP A 113 -7.90 -6.77 3.52
C ASP A 113 -7.41 -5.34 3.82
N GLU A 114 -6.33 -4.89 3.17
CA GLU A 114 -5.88 -3.51 3.30
C GLU A 114 -6.93 -2.51 2.80
N MET A 115 -7.60 -2.80 1.67
CA MET A 115 -8.70 -1.97 1.16
C MET A 115 -9.87 -1.91 2.15
N LYS A 116 -10.29 -3.06 2.72
CA LYS A 116 -11.39 -3.13 3.69
C LYS A 116 -11.07 -2.33 4.94
N VAL A 117 -9.89 -2.54 5.52
CA VAL A 117 -9.47 -1.85 6.74
C VAL A 117 -9.44 -0.35 6.52
N LEU A 118 -8.84 0.13 5.44
CA LEU A 118 -8.81 1.55 5.13
C LEU A 118 -10.23 2.11 4.95
N ARG A 119 -11.09 1.41 4.19
CA ARG A 119 -12.48 1.83 3.98
C ARG A 119 -13.23 2.02 5.28
N TYR A 120 -13.22 1.01 6.14
CA TYR A 120 -13.98 1.08 7.39
C TYR A 120 -13.38 2.07 8.38
N ALA A 121 -12.06 2.18 8.45
CA ALA A 121 -11.39 3.17 9.26
C ALA A 121 -11.75 4.60 8.83
N MET A 122 -11.70 4.90 7.53
CA MET A 122 -12.06 6.23 7.00
C MET A 122 -13.55 6.52 7.18
N MET A 123 -14.42 5.55 6.97
CA MET A 123 -15.85 5.71 7.24
C MET A 123 -16.12 6.01 8.71
N ALA A 124 -15.49 5.28 9.62
CA ALA A 124 -15.68 5.48 11.06
C ALA A 124 -15.14 6.83 11.55
N TYR A 125 -14.00 7.26 11.04
CA TYR A 125 -13.28 8.43 11.54
C TYR A 125 -13.70 9.74 10.85
N TRP A 126 -13.92 9.72 9.53
CA TRP A 126 -14.30 10.92 8.76
C TRP A 126 -15.71 10.84 8.21
N GLY A 127 -16.12 9.71 7.67
CA GLY A 127 -17.38 9.58 6.98
C GLY A 127 -18.59 9.79 7.88
N LEU A 128 -18.71 9.00 8.93
CA LEU A 128 -19.86 9.08 9.84
C LEU A 128 -19.90 10.41 10.63
N PRO A 129 -18.79 10.89 11.22
CA PRO A 129 -18.81 12.16 11.96
C PRO A 129 -19.12 13.38 11.09
N SER A 130 -18.76 13.36 9.80
CA SER A 130 -19.02 14.47 8.86
C SER A 130 -20.25 14.26 7.98
N PHE A 131 -21.03 13.19 8.20
CA PHE A 131 -22.15 12.80 7.35
C PHE A 131 -21.75 12.61 5.87
N ASN A 132 -20.52 12.19 5.61
CA ASN A 132 -20.00 11.91 4.27
C ASN A 132 -19.90 10.39 4.01
N PRO A 133 -20.94 9.75 3.43
CA PRO A 133 -20.93 8.30 3.18
C PRO A 133 -20.02 7.88 2.03
N VAL A 134 -19.43 8.83 1.31
CA VAL A 134 -18.58 8.59 0.15
C VAL A 134 -17.12 8.98 0.36
N VAL A 135 -16.70 9.14 1.60
CA VAL A 135 -15.34 9.58 1.94
C VAL A 135 -14.23 8.69 1.34
N MET A 136 -14.45 7.39 1.27
CA MET A 136 -13.56 6.42 0.61
C MET A 136 -14.40 5.38 -0.13
N THR A 137 -14.66 5.64 -1.41
CA THR A 137 -15.48 4.75 -2.23
C THR A 137 -14.71 3.49 -2.64
N CYS A 138 -15.42 2.39 -2.92
CA CYS A 138 -14.78 1.17 -3.40
C CYS A 138 -14.00 1.36 -4.71
N PRO A 139 -14.48 2.12 -5.71
CA PRO A 139 -13.68 2.46 -6.87
C PRO A 139 -12.38 3.19 -6.55
N THR A 140 -12.39 4.11 -5.57
CA THR A 140 -11.18 4.82 -5.11
C THR A 140 -10.17 3.84 -4.52
N LEU A 141 -10.62 2.94 -3.65
CA LEU A 141 -9.75 1.94 -3.01
C LEU A 141 -9.17 0.95 -4.03
N LEU A 142 -9.99 0.47 -4.96
CA LEU A 142 -9.51 -0.41 -6.03
C LEU A 142 -8.47 0.29 -6.91
N LYS A 143 -8.68 1.58 -7.20
CA LYS A 143 -7.70 2.39 -7.93
C LYS A 143 -6.40 2.59 -7.12
N MET A 144 -6.47 2.79 -5.82
CA MET A 144 -5.29 2.87 -4.95
C MET A 144 -4.51 1.54 -4.95
N ALA A 145 -5.20 0.41 -4.86
CA ALA A 145 -4.60 -0.93 -4.87
C ALA A 145 -3.96 -1.32 -6.21
N SER A 146 -4.36 -0.70 -7.31
CA SER A 146 -3.87 -1.00 -8.66
C SER A 146 -3.05 0.15 -9.25
N GLN A 147 -3.71 1.12 -9.88
CA GLN A 147 -3.07 2.27 -10.53
C GLN A 147 -2.25 3.13 -9.55
N GLY A 148 -2.72 3.29 -8.30
CA GLY A 148 -2.01 4.03 -7.26
C GLY A 148 -0.66 3.39 -6.93
N GLY A 149 -0.62 2.06 -6.76
CA GLY A 149 0.61 1.30 -6.57
C GLY A 149 1.55 1.40 -7.78
N ALA A 150 1.01 1.24 -9.00
CA ALA A 150 1.77 1.37 -10.23
C ALA A 150 2.40 2.77 -10.39
N ASN A 151 1.63 3.83 -10.11
CA ASN A 151 2.12 5.22 -10.12
C ASN A 151 3.23 5.44 -9.08
N ALA A 152 3.06 4.89 -7.87
CA ALA A 152 4.04 5.01 -6.81
C ALA A 152 5.38 4.35 -7.19
N LEU A 153 5.34 3.27 -7.94
CA LEU A 153 6.53 2.59 -8.48
C LEU A 153 7.08 3.25 -9.77
N GLY A 154 6.44 4.29 -10.29
CA GLY A 154 6.85 4.95 -11.54
C GLY A 154 6.50 4.16 -12.81
N HIS A 155 5.53 3.24 -12.73
CA HIS A 155 5.14 2.35 -13.83
C HIS A 155 3.66 2.50 -14.23
N GLY A 156 3.01 3.60 -13.85
CA GLY A 156 1.58 3.82 -14.08
C GLY A 156 1.17 3.93 -15.56
N ASP A 157 2.12 4.22 -16.44
CA ASP A 157 1.94 4.24 -17.91
C ASP A 157 1.86 2.84 -18.51
N ILE A 158 2.46 1.84 -17.84
CA ILE A 158 2.54 0.46 -18.35
C ILE A 158 1.87 -0.58 -17.46
N LEU A 159 1.43 -0.21 -16.24
CA LEU A 159 0.80 -1.09 -15.24
C LEU A 159 -0.39 -0.41 -14.58
N GLY A 160 -1.15 -1.17 -13.80
CA GLY A 160 -2.19 -0.69 -12.88
C GLY A 160 -3.59 -0.61 -13.46
N SER A 161 -3.77 -0.85 -14.75
CA SER A 161 -5.08 -0.93 -15.42
C SER A 161 -5.05 -1.94 -16.56
N VAL A 162 -6.22 -2.41 -16.95
CA VAL A 162 -6.39 -3.33 -18.09
C VAL A 162 -6.70 -2.49 -19.32
N GLU A 163 -5.66 -2.17 -20.07
CA GLU A 163 -5.72 -1.32 -21.27
C GLU A 163 -4.81 -1.87 -22.37
N GLU A 164 -5.19 -1.65 -23.63
CA GLU A 164 -4.37 -2.01 -24.76
C GLU A 164 -3.00 -1.28 -24.70
N GLY A 165 -1.92 -2.00 -24.94
CA GLY A 165 -0.56 -1.47 -24.87
C GLY A 165 0.11 -1.57 -23.48
N LYS A 166 -0.64 -1.86 -22.42
CA LYS A 166 -0.06 -2.12 -21.09
C LYS A 166 0.40 -3.57 -20.94
N LYS A 167 1.24 -3.80 -19.95
CA LYS A 167 1.68 -5.16 -19.59
C LYS A 167 0.51 -5.95 -19.02
N ALA A 168 0.50 -7.23 -19.30
CA ALA A 168 -0.47 -8.16 -18.73
C ALA A 168 0.00 -8.60 -17.33
N ASP A 169 -0.26 -7.75 -16.33
CA ASP A 169 -0.18 -8.05 -14.90
C ASP A 169 -1.60 -8.13 -14.38
N LEU A 170 -2.13 -9.35 -14.26
CA LEU A 170 -3.54 -9.63 -14.05
C LEU A 170 -3.73 -10.69 -12.97
N ILE A 171 -4.83 -10.60 -12.26
CA ILE A 171 -5.37 -11.68 -11.41
C ILE A 171 -6.78 -12.03 -11.88
N LEU A 172 -7.14 -13.31 -11.75
CA LEU A 172 -8.51 -13.79 -11.97
C LEU A 172 -9.11 -14.15 -10.61
N LEU A 173 -10.32 -13.65 -10.37
CA LEU A 173 -11.08 -13.92 -9.15
C LEU A 173 -12.20 -14.92 -9.44
N ASN A 174 -12.33 -15.92 -8.59
CA ASN A 174 -13.53 -16.76 -8.57
C ASN A 174 -14.65 -16.01 -7.84
N ILE A 175 -15.60 -15.50 -8.60
CA ILE A 175 -16.75 -14.75 -8.04
C ILE A 175 -17.95 -15.66 -7.71
N ASP A 176 -17.90 -16.95 -8.05
CA ASP A 176 -18.92 -17.94 -7.69
C ASP A 176 -18.62 -18.50 -6.28
N GLN A 177 -18.70 -17.61 -5.29
CA GLN A 177 -18.48 -17.90 -3.89
C GLN A 177 -19.65 -17.37 -3.05
N PRO A 178 -20.07 -18.07 -1.96
CA PRO A 178 -21.21 -17.65 -1.13
C PRO A 178 -21.07 -16.25 -0.54
N HIS A 179 -19.83 -15.78 -0.28
CA HIS A 179 -19.57 -14.44 0.27
C HIS A 179 -19.51 -13.34 -0.81
N ILE A 180 -19.46 -13.70 -2.10
CA ILE A 180 -19.44 -12.78 -3.23
C ILE A 180 -20.79 -12.73 -3.94
N THR A 181 -21.47 -13.86 -4.04
CA THR A 181 -22.72 -14.03 -4.80
C THR A 181 -23.94 -14.09 -3.87
N PRO A 182 -25.07 -13.38 -4.18
CA PRO A 182 -25.29 -12.53 -5.36
C PRO A 182 -24.67 -11.12 -5.21
N SER A 183 -24.27 -10.51 -6.32
CA SER A 183 -23.72 -9.14 -6.34
C SER A 183 -24.47 -8.26 -7.33
N GLN A 184 -24.90 -7.07 -6.87
CA GLN A 184 -25.48 -6.03 -7.75
C GLN A 184 -24.41 -5.05 -8.25
N ASN A 185 -23.31 -4.91 -7.50
CA ASN A 185 -22.18 -4.05 -7.85
C ASN A 185 -20.88 -4.80 -7.54
N LEU A 186 -20.30 -5.39 -8.58
CA LEU A 186 -19.12 -6.24 -8.44
C LEU A 186 -17.91 -5.50 -7.86
N VAL A 187 -17.71 -4.22 -8.18
CA VAL A 187 -16.61 -3.42 -7.63
C VAL A 187 -16.74 -3.27 -6.12
N ASN A 188 -17.95 -2.96 -5.64
CA ASN A 188 -18.18 -2.85 -4.20
C ASN A 188 -17.99 -4.21 -3.52
N THR A 189 -18.54 -5.27 -4.10
CA THR A 189 -18.42 -6.62 -3.54
C THR A 189 -16.97 -7.11 -3.51
N ILE A 190 -16.18 -6.84 -4.54
CA ILE A 190 -14.74 -7.17 -4.53
C ILE A 190 -14.03 -6.46 -3.38
N VAL A 191 -14.27 -5.18 -3.18
CA VAL A 191 -13.60 -4.42 -2.11
C VAL A 191 -14.08 -4.86 -0.72
N ASP A 192 -15.38 -5.08 -0.56
CA ASP A 192 -15.96 -5.34 0.77
C ASP A 192 -15.93 -6.83 1.16
N ALA A 193 -15.91 -7.75 0.20
CA ALA A 193 -16.07 -9.19 0.48
C ALA A 193 -14.95 -10.08 -0.03
N ALA A 194 -14.35 -9.80 -1.20
CA ALA A 194 -13.30 -10.67 -1.74
C ALA A 194 -12.02 -10.66 -0.87
N ASN A 195 -11.20 -11.69 -1.01
CA ASN A 195 -9.92 -11.87 -0.32
C ASN A 195 -8.93 -12.61 -1.23
N GLY A 196 -7.67 -12.72 -0.81
CA GLY A 196 -6.62 -13.37 -1.60
C GLY A 196 -6.89 -14.85 -1.92
N HIS A 197 -7.78 -15.52 -1.17
CA HIS A 197 -8.15 -16.91 -1.48
C HIS A 197 -9.08 -17.03 -2.70
N ASP A 198 -9.75 -15.94 -3.09
CA ASP A 198 -10.60 -15.92 -4.28
C ASP A 198 -9.82 -15.77 -5.57
N VAL A 199 -8.53 -15.42 -5.50
CA VAL A 199 -7.62 -15.35 -6.66
C VAL A 199 -7.30 -16.77 -7.11
N THR A 200 -7.71 -17.14 -8.32
CA THR A 200 -7.42 -18.46 -8.89
C THR A 200 -6.17 -18.48 -9.74
N ASP A 201 -5.91 -17.40 -10.47
CA ASP A 201 -4.82 -17.31 -11.43
C ASP A 201 -4.11 -15.97 -11.29
N SER A 202 -2.79 -15.97 -11.50
CA SER A 202 -1.97 -14.77 -11.56
C SER A 202 -1.09 -14.79 -12.79
N ILE A 203 -1.10 -13.67 -13.50
CA ILE A 203 -0.30 -13.43 -14.70
C ILE A 203 0.59 -12.23 -14.43
N ILE A 204 1.88 -12.35 -14.64
CA ILE A 204 2.86 -11.28 -14.46
C ILE A 204 3.67 -11.13 -15.75
N ASN A 205 3.64 -9.92 -16.32
CA ASN A 205 4.29 -9.62 -17.59
C ASN A 205 3.94 -10.64 -18.70
N GLY A 206 2.66 -11.04 -18.75
CA GLY A 206 2.13 -12.02 -19.72
C GLY A 206 2.44 -13.49 -19.41
N LYS A 207 3.15 -13.80 -18.31
CA LYS A 207 3.44 -15.17 -17.90
C LYS A 207 2.50 -15.62 -16.80
N ILE A 208 1.88 -16.76 -16.93
CA ILE A 208 1.08 -17.39 -15.89
C ILE A 208 2.04 -17.89 -14.80
N VAL A 209 1.96 -17.30 -13.61
CA VAL A 209 2.80 -17.65 -12.46
C VAL A 209 2.05 -18.46 -11.40
N MET A 210 0.72 -18.36 -11.39
CA MET A 210 -0.18 -19.22 -10.61
C MET A 210 -1.36 -19.60 -11.48
N LYS A 211 -1.83 -20.84 -11.42
CA LYS A 211 -2.99 -21.36 -12.14
C LYS A 211 -3.81 -22.29 -11.26
N ASN A 212 -5.12 -22.06 -11.19
CA ASN A 212 -6.01 -22.83 -10.31
C ASN A 212 -5.48 -22.95 -8.88
N ARG A 213 -4.91 -21.86 -8.35
CA ARG A 213 -4.28 -21.74 -7.02
C ARG A 213 -2.98 -22.57 -6.85
N GLU A 214 -2.43 -23.13 -7.87
CA GLU A 214 -1.11 -23.76 -7.86
C GLU A 214 -0.06 -22.76 -8.35
N VAL A 215 0.93 -22.45 -7.51
CA VAL A 215 2.06 -21.59 -7.86
C VAL A 215 3.05 -22.38 -8.72
N LEU A 216 3.25 -21.92 -9.96
CA LEU A 216 4.04 -22.66 -10.97
C LEU A 216 5.54 -22.33 -10.91
N THR A 217 5.92 -21.30 -10.18
CA THR A 217 7.30 -20.76 -10.16
C THR A 217 8.05 -21.08 -8.88
N LEU A 218 7.39 -21.61 -7.86
CA LEU A 218 7.94 -21.91 -6.54
C LEU A 218 7.50 -23.28 -6.07
N ASP A 219 8.36 -23.96 -5.33
CA ASP A 219 8.05 -25.19 -4.59
C ASP A 219 7.53 -24.80 -3.19
N GLU A 220 6.21 -24.62 -3.06
CA GLU A 220 5.57 -24.15 -1.83
C GLU A 220 5.73 -25.15 -0.67
N GLU A 221 5.75 -26.46 -0.94
CA GLU A 221 5.91 -27.49 0.10
C GLU A 221 7.32 -27.41 0.69
N ARG A 222 8.33 -27.32 -0.16
CA ARG A 222 9.71 -27.15 0.27
C ARG A 222 9.91 -25.85 1.04
N ILE A 223 9.35 -24.74 0.56
CA ILE A 223 9.47 -23.43 1.23
C ILE A 223 8.87 -23.50 2.65
N ARG A 224 7.68 -24.06 2.80
CA ARG A 224 7.05 -24.24 4.12
C ARG A 224 7.88 -25.12 5.03
N PHE A 225 8.35 -26.24 4.54
CA PHE A 225 9.21 -27.15 5.30
C PHE A 225 10.49 -26.46 5.81
N GLU A 226 11.21 -25.75 4.93
CA GLU A 226 12.43 -25.04 5.31
C GLU A 226 12.15 -23.89 6.27
N ALA A 227 11.05 -23.17 6.11
CA ALA A 227 10.65 -22.09 7.02
C ALA A 227 10.37 -22.62 8.45
N GLU A 228 9.61 -23.72 8.57
CA GLU A 228 9.35 -24.36 9.87
C GLU A 228 10.64 -24.86 10.53
N LYS A 229 11.52 -25.48 9.75
CA LYS A 229 12.83 -25.94 10.25
C LYS A 229 13.65 -24.76 10.79
N HIS A 230 13.78 -23.68 10.02
CA HIS A 230 14.52 -22.50 10.46
C HIS A 230 13.90 -21.85 11.70
N MET A 231 12.57 -21.76 11.80
CA MET A 231 11.87 -21.26 12.97
C MET A 231 12.22 -22.11 14.20
N ASN A 232 12.15 -23.42 14.10
CA ASN A 232 12.49 -24.34 15.19
C ASN A 232 13.95 -24.22 15.63
N ASP A 233 14.88 -24.02 14.68
CA ASP A 233 16.29 -23.81 14.97
C ASP A 233 16.57 -22.45 15.65
N ILE A 234 15.81 -21.42 15.33
CA ILE A 234 15.87 -20.11 16.00
C ILE A 234 15.36 -20.23 17.44
N ILE A 235 14.21 -20.89 17.65
CA ILE A 235 13.63 -21.09 18.97
C ILE A 235 14.59 -21.86 19.88
N LYS A 236 15.19 -22.95 19.39
CA LYS A 236 16.19 -23.74 20.16
C LYS A 236 17.43 -22.95 20.55
N ARG A 237 17.78 -21.89 19.81
CA ARG A 237 18.94 -21.03 20.12
C ARG A 237 18.58 -19.89 21.07
N ALA A 238 17.32 -19.52 21.12
CA ALA A 238 16.84 -18.40 21.93
C ALA A 238 16.43 -18.82 23.35
N TYR A 239 16.13 -20.10 23.54
CA TYR A 239 15.71 -20.71 24.80
C TYR A 239 16.53 -21.97 25.11
#